data_e776719a9f850412659b827ef2ebf29b
#
_entry.id   e776719a9f850412659b827ef2ebf29b
#
_cell.length_a   1.000
_cell.length_b   1.000
_cell.length_c   1.000
_cell.angle_alpha   90.00
_cell.angle_beta   90.00
_cell.angle_gamma   90.00
#
_symmetry.space_group_name_H-M   'P 1'
#
loop_
_entity.id
_entity.type
_entity.pdbx_description
1 polymer ?
#
loop_
_entity_poly.entity_id
_entity_poly.type
_entity_poly.pdbx_seq_one_letter_code
_entity_poly.pdbx_strand_id
1 'polypeptide(L)'
;GGIGSYWGNLRSIGEKIGKVGKTSGIIPFIKVMDSLTLAISQGSLRRGSAACYLQIDHPEIEEFIEMRRPTGGDVNRRSLNLHHGVLVTDEFMRAVETGDQWALRSPYDGTVQSTIPARNLWIRLLTARIETGEPYIVYIDTVNRQIPQHHKLAGLKVKTSNLCSEITLPTGIDNEGNQRTA
;
A
#
# COMPACT_ATOMS: atom_id res chain seq x y z
N GLY A 1 12.11 -7.26 15.50
CA GLY A 1 12.43 -6.54 14.25
C GLY A 1 11.20 -6.22 13.46
N GLY A 2 11.34 -5.32 12.48
CA GLY A 2 10.25 -4.86 11.63
C GLY A 2 10.52 -5.13 10.16
N ILE A 3 9.45 -5.29 9.38
CA ILE A 3 9.50 -5.46 7.92
C ILE A 3 8.50 -4.52 7.25
N GLY A 4 8.76 -4.21 5.98
CA GLY A 4 7.81 -3.55 5.10
C GLY A 4 7.43 -4.46 3.92
N SER A 5 6.20 -4.36 3.44
CA SER A 5 5.70 -5.19 2.35
C SER A 5 4.79 -4.41 1.41
N TYR A 6 4.87 -4.69 0.11
CA TYR A 6 4.04 -4.10 -0.92
C TYR A 6 2.85 -5.00 -1.26
N TRP A 7 1.66 -4.43 -1.21
CA TRP A 7 0.40 -5.16 -1.41
C TRP A 7 -0.31 -4.82 -2.71
N GLY A 8 0.20 -3.86 -3.46
CA GLY A 8 -0.42 -3.34 -4.66
C GLY A 8 -0.43 -4.26 -5.88
N ASN A 9 0.20 -5.43 -5.82
CA ASN A 9 0.13 -6.43 -6.89
C ASN A 9 -1.04 -7.40 -6.72
N LEU A 10 -1.75 -7.35 -5.59
CA LEU A 10 -2.84 -8.27 -5.29
C LEU A 10 -4.17 -7.72 -5.83
N ARG A 11 -4.97 -8.62 -6.39
CA ARG A 11 -6.31 -8.29 -6.92
C ARG A 11 -7.22 -7.77 -5.82
N SER A 12 -8.05 -6.80 -6.18
CA SER A 12 -9.05 -6.25 -5.28
C SER A 12 -10.26 -7.17 -5.11
N ILE A 13 -11.06 -6.88 -4.10
CA ILE A 13 -12.29 -7.64 -3.81
C ILE A 13 -13.19 -7.75 -5.06
N GLY A 14 -13.72 -8.94 -5.30
CA GLY A 14 -14.66 -9.22 -6.39
C GLY A 14 -14.01 -9.49 -7.75
N GLU A 15 -12.71 -9.31 -7.91
CA GLU A 15 -12.01 -9.69 -9.16
C GLU A 15 -11.97 -11.20 -9.34
N LYS A 16 -12.03 -11.65 -10.60
CA LYS A 16 -12.05 -13.08 -10.93
C LYS A 16 -10.71 -13.77 -10.63
N ILE A 17 -10.79 -14.96 -10.05
CA ILE A 17 -9.65 -15.87 -9.85
C ILE A 17 -9.85 -17.07 -10.77
N GLY A 18 -9.15 -17.09 -11.90
CA GLY A 18 -9.26 -18.17 -12.88
C GLY A 18 -10.71 -18.47 -13.27
N LYS A 19 -11.10 -19.76 -13.26
CA LYS A 19 -12.46 -20.22 -13.58
C LYS A 19 -13.35 -20.40 -12.34
N VAL A 20 -12.84 -20.26 -11.13
CA VAL A 20 -13.41 -20.88 -9.92
C VAL A 20 -14.06 -19.90 -8.95
N GLY A 21 -13.77 -18.59 -9.00
CA GLY A 21 -14.33 -17.70 -8.02
C GLY A 21 -13.91 -16.24 -8.14
N LYS A 22 -14.21 -15.50 -7.08
CA LYS A 22 -13.82 -14.09 -6.91
C LYS A 22 -12.96 -13.94 -5.68
N THR A 23 -11.99 -13.03 -5.72
CA THR A 23 -11.15 -12.72 -4.56
C THR A 23 -11.93 -11.99 -3.48
N SER A 24 -11.56 -12.24 -2.21
CA SER A 24 -12.03 -11.48 -1.05
C SER A 24 -11.32 -10.14 -0.86
N GLY A 25 -10.39 -9.81 -1.76
CA GLY A 25 -9.59 -8.59 -1.70
C GLY A 25 -8.36 -8.70 -0.79
N ILE A 26 -7.70 -7.57 -0.56
CA ILE A 26 -6.45 -7.52 0.21
C ILE A 26 -6.67 -7.42 1.72
N ILE A 27 -7.74 -6.79 2.16
CA ILE A 27 -7.96 -6.48 3.58
C ILE A 27 -7.97 -7.72 4.48
N PRO A 28 -8.65 -8.84 4.13
CA PRO A 28 -8.60 -10.05 4.96
C PRO A 28 -7.20 -10.64 5.09
N PHE A 29 -6.38 -10.57 4.05
CA PHE A 29 -4.98 -11.05 4.11
C PHE A 29 -4.10 -10.12 4.95
N ILE A 30 -4.33 -8.80 4.89
CA ILE A 30 -3.66 -7.86 5.79
C ILE A 30 -4.02 -8.17 7.25
N LYS A 31 -5.26 -8.58 7.53
CA LYS A 31 -5.67 -9.02 8.88
C LYS A 31 -4.91 -10.26 9.35
N VAL A 32 -4.57 -11.18 8.47
CA VAL A 32 -3.69 -12.32 8.80
C VAL A 32 -2.30 -11.82 9.22
N MET A 33 -1.73 -10.86 8.48
CA MET A 33 -0.45 -10.23 8.84
C MET A 33 -0.52 -9.49 10.18
N ASP A 34 -1.61 -8.80 10.46
CA ASP A 34 -1.87 -8.13 11.73
C ASP A 34 -1.77 -9.13 12.90
N SER A 35 -2.45 -10.26 12.78
CA SER A 35 -2.44 -11.32 13.79
C SER A 35 -1.08 -12.01 13.90
N LEU A 36 -0.40 -12.26 12.76
CA LEU A 36 0.94 -12.84 12.73
C LEU A 36 1.95 -11.93 13.45
N THR A 37 1.88 -10.64 13.20
CA THR A 37 2.76 -9.64 13.82
C THR A 37 2.64 -9.65 15.35
N LEU A 38 1.42 -9.83 15.87
CA LEU A 38 1.20 -9.99 17.31
C LEU A 38 1.77 -11.31 17.86
N ALA A 39 1.66 -12.40 17.09
CA ALA A 39 2.13 -13.70 17.52
C ALA A 39 3.67 -13.78 17.60
N ILE A 40 4.38 -13.01 16.76
CA ILE A 40 5.83 -13.01 16.73
C ILE A 40 6.37 -12.13 17.87
N SER A 41 6.99 -12.77 18.85
CA SER A 41 7.67 -12.09 19.94
C SER A 41 8.96 -12.81 20.28
N GLN A 42 10.07 -12.06 20.35
CA GLN A 42 11.38 -12.61 20.72
C GLN A 42 11.61 -12.37 22.22
N GLY A 43 11.44 -13.44 23.01
CA GLY A 43 11.73 -13.46 24.44
C GLY A 43 10.98 -12.40 25.25
N SER A 44 9.78 -12.02 24.84
CA SER A 44 8.96 -10.94 25.44
C SER A 44 9.60 -9.55 25.41
N LEU A 45 10.79 -9.38 24.88
CA LEU A 45 11.53 -8.12 24.86
C LEU A 45 11.29 -7.30 23.60
N ARG A 46 11.10 -7.97 22.44
CA ARG A 46 10.85 -7.32 21.14
C ARG A 46 9.69 -8.01 20.44
N ARG A 47 8.63 -7.26 20.18
CA ARG A 47 7.50 -7.71 19.35
C ARG A 47 7.84 -7.61 17.87
N GLY A 48 7.16 -8.42 17.05
CA GLY A 48 7.13 -8.25 15.63
C GLY A 48 6.40 -6.93 15.27
N SER A 49 6.86 -6.29 14.21
CA SER A 49 6.21 -5.10 13.64
C SER A 49 6.28 -5.17 12.12
N ALA A 50 5.22 -4.75 11.44
CA ALA A 50 5.19 -4.74 9.98
C ALA A 50 4.47 -3.50 9.46
N ALA A 51 4.92 -3.01 8.30
CA ALA A 51 4.24 -1.98 7.53
C ALA A 51 3.76 -2.55 6.19
N CYS A 52 2.52 -2.23 5.83
CA CYS A 52 1.91 -2.58 4.55
C CYS A 52 1.84 -1.33 3.67
N TYR A 53 2.30 -1.43 2.43
CA TYR A 53 2.29 -0.30 1.48
C TYR A 53 1.35 -0.59 0.31
N LEU A 54 0.52 0.42 -0.04
CA LEU A 54 -0.44 0.33 -1.12
C LEU A 54 -0.41 1.59 -1.98
N GLN A 55 -0.53 1.44 -3.30
CA GLN A 55 -0.64 2.60 -4.20
C GLN A 55 -2.02 3.27 -4.10
N ILE A 56 -2.04 4.57 -4.34
CA ILE A 56 -3.22 5.43 -4.21
C ILE A 56 -4.33 5.12 -5.22
N ASP A 57 -4.04 4.40 -6.30
CA ASP A 57 -4.99 4.01 -7.34
C ASP A 57 -5.56 2.59 -7.17
N HIS A 58 -5.20 1.89 -6.08
CA HIS A 58 -5.76 0.56 -5.81
C HIS A 58 -7.25 0.64 -5.46
N PRO A 59 -8.11 -0.27 -5.97
CA PRO A 59 -9.56 -0.21 -5.71
C PRO A 59 -9.99 -0.28 -4.24
N GLU A 60 -9.18 -0.91 -3.38
CA GLU A 60 -9.45 -0.98 -1.93
C GLU A 60 -8.74 0.11 -1.12
N ILE A 61 -8.26 1.18 -1.76
CA ILE A 61 -7.48 2.23 -1.08
C ILE A 61 -8.26 2.93 0.04
N GLU A 62 -9.55 3.16 -0.15
CA GLU A 62 -10.37 3.86 0.85
C GLU A 62 -10.48 3.05 2.14
N GLU A 63 -10.70 1.74 2.04
CA GLU A 63 -10.75 0.84 3.20
C GLU A 63 -9.37 0.67 3.84
N PHE A 64 -8.32 0.57 3.01
CA PHE A 64 -6.94 0.49 3.47
C PHE A 64 -6.54 1.71 4.31
N ILE A 65 -6.92 2.91 3.90
CA ILE A 65 -6.66 4.15 4.65
C ILE A 65 -7.31 4.10 6.04
N GLU A 66 -8.49 3.49 6.15
CA GLU A 66 -9.29 3.48 7.38
C GLU A 66 -9.10 2.26 8.26
N MET A 67 -8.35 1.25 7.82
CA MET A 67 -8.23 -0.03 8.52
C MET A 67 -7.66 0.08 9.94
N ARG A 68 -6.99 1.18 10.27
CA ARG A 68 -6.42 1.44 11.61
C ARG A 68 -7.37 2.23 12.53
N ARG A 69 -8.52 2.66 12.06
CA ARG A 69 -9.50 3.31 12.92
C ARG A 69 -10.08 2.32 13.94
N PRO A 70 -10.05 2.60 15.24
CA PRO A 70 -10.48 1.65 16.26
C PRO A 70 -12.01 1.48 16.35
N THR A 71 -12.77 2.44 15.81
CA THR A 71 -14.23 2.50 15.92
C THR A 71 -14.95 2.41 14.58
N GLY A 72 -16.20 1.91 14.58
CA GLY A 72 -17.08 1.77 13.39
C GLY A 72 -16.73 0.56 12.51
N GLY A 73 -17.63 0.05 11.65
CA GLY A 73 -17.41 -1.00 10.67
C GLY A 73 -17.14 -2.40 11.24
N ASP A 74 -16.76 -3.32 10.35
CA ASP A 74 -16.46 -4.71 10.69
C ASP A 74 -15.07 -4.84 11.34
N VAL A 75 -15.02 -5.35 12.56
CA VAL A 75 -13.78 -5.59 13.33
C VAL A 75 -12.82 -6.51 12.57
N ASN A 76 -13.35 -7.47 11.80
CA ASN A 76 -12.53 -8.42 11.04
C ASN A 76 -11.80 -7.77 9.85
N ARG A 77 -12.21 -6.58 9.46
CA ARG A 77 -11.58 -5.80 8.38
C ARG A 77 -10.67 -4.68 8.91
N ARG A 78 -10.25 -4.77 10.17
CA ARG A 78 -9.36 -3.80 10.81
C ARG A 78 -8.06 -4.42 11.22
N SER A 79 -7.01 -3.61 11.15
CA SER A 79 -5.64 -4.01 11.46
C SER A 79 -4.99 -2.95 12.34
N LEU A 80 -5.11 -3.12 13.67
CA LEU A 80 -4.67 -2.12 14.64
C LEU A 80 -3.19 -2.26 15.05
N ASN A 81 -2.56 -3.38 14.70
CA ASN A 81 -1.18 -3.69 15.11
C ASN A 81 -0.17 -3.50 13.97
N LEU A 82 -0.66 -3.33 12.74
CA LEU A 82 0.17 -3.00 11.59
C LEU A 82 0.33 -1.48 11.42
N HIS A 83 1.48 -1.11 10.88
CA HIS A 83 1.66 0.19 10.25
C HIS A 83 1.28 0.10 8.78
N HIS A 84 0.88 1.21 8.19
CA HIS A 84 0.56 1.23 6.77
C HIS A 84 0.96 2.54 6.11
N GLY A 85 1.27 2.46 4.82
CA GLY A 85 1.70 3.60 4.02
C GLY A 85 1.00 3.63 2.67
N VAL A 86 0.69 4.83 2.21
CA VAL A 86 0.09 5.09 0.91
C VAL A 86 1.14 5.68 -0.01
N LEU A 87 1.31 5.05 -1.17
CA LEU A 87 2.20 5.50 -2.22
C LEU A 87 1.46 6.47 -3.12
N VAL A 88 1.82 7.74 -3.02
CA VAL A 88 1.17 8.85 -3.73
C VAL A 88 2.00 9.22 -4.96
N THR A 89 1.35 9.41 -6.10
CA THR A 89 1.98 9.82 -7.36
C THR A 89 1.86 11.31 -7.62
N ASP A 90 2.75 11.85 -8.44
CA ASP A 90 2.64 13.24 -8.91
C ASP A 90 1.35 13.48 -9.69
N GLU A 91 0.89 12.47 -10.45
CA GLU A 91 -0.37 12.54 -11.18
C GLU A 91 -1.58 12.68 -10.24
N PHE A 92 -1.61 11.88 -9.16
CA PHE A 92 -2.65 12.02 -8.13
C PHE A 92 -2.63 13.42 -7.50
N MET A 93 -1.46 13.94 -7.15
CA MET A 93 -1.36 15.27 -6.54
C MET A 93 -1.83 16.39 -7.49
N ARG A 94 -1.55 16.25 -8.79
CA ARG A 94 -2.13 17.18 -9.79
C ARG A 94 -3.66 17.08 -9.84
N ALA A 95 -4.21 15.86 -9.82
CA ALA A 95 -5.66 15.66 -9.78
C ALA A 95 -6.31 16.26 -8.51
N VAL A 96 -5.61 16.20 -7.37
CA VAL A 96 -6.04 16.87 -6.13
C VAL A 96 -6.06 18.39 -6.30
N GLU A 97 -5.01 18.96 -6.90
CA GLU A 97 -4.87 20.39 -7.13
C GLU A 97 -5.96 20.92 -8.09
N THR A 98 -6.18 20.24 -9.21
CA THR A 98 -7.17 20.62 -10.23
C THR A 98 -8.60 20.26 -9.84
N GLY A 99 -8.80 19.33 -8.89
CA GLY A 99 -10.12 18.85 -8.46
C GLY A 99 -10.71 17.79 -9.39
N ASP A 100 -9.86 17.08 -10.11
CA ASP A 100 -10.25 16.04 -11.06
C ASP A 100 -10.72 14.74 -10.39
N GLN A 101 -11.33 13.88 -11.21
CA GLN A 101 -11.63 12.52 -10.84
C GLN A 101 -10.36 11.66 -10.84
N TRP A 102 -10.27 10.75 -9.87
CA TRP A 102 -9.18 9.77 -9.77
C TRP A 102 -9.69 8.37 -10.05
N ALA A 103 -9.06 7.68 -11.00
CA ALA A 103 -9.43 6.33 -11.39
C ALA A 103 -8.78 5.31 -10.45
N LEU A 104 -9.59 4.43 -9.87
CA LEU A 104 -9.13 3.25 -9.15
C LEU A 104 -9.03 2.08 -10.12
N ARG A 105 -7.85 1.46 -10.19
CA ARG A 105 -7.50 0.51 -11.24
C ARG A 105 -7.18 -0.88 -10.70
N SER A 106 -7.66 -1.89 -11.40
CA SER A 106 -7.23 -3.27 -11.14
C SER A 106 -5.72 -3.39 -11.28
N PRO A 107 -5.00 -3.93 -10.28
CA PRO A 107 -3.58 -4.20 -10.42
C PRO A 107 -3.28 -5.37 -11.37
N TYR A 108 -4.28 -6.13 -11.76
CA TYR A 108 -4.13 -7.29 -12.65
C TYR A 108 -4.04 -6.90 -14.13
N ASP A 109 -4.95 -6.05 -14.59
CA ASP A 109 -5.09 -5.70 -16.01
C ASP A 109 -5.14 -4.18 -16.27
N GLY A 110 -5.08 -3.34 -15.23
CA GLY A 110 -5.13 -1.90 -15.32
C GLY A 110 -6.52 -1.31 -15.61
N THR A 111 -7.58 -2.15 -15.68
CA THR A 111 -8.93 -1.67 -15.94
C THR A 111 -9.43 -0.77 -14.83
N VAL A 112 -10.13 0.31 -15.19
CA VAL A 112 -10.77 1.20 -14.23
C VAL A 112 -11.98 0.50 -13.63
N GLN A 113 -11.95 0.29 -12.31
CA GLN A 113 -13.06 -0.31 -11.57
C GLN A 113 -14.05 0.73 -11.06
N SER A 114 -13.54 1.89 -10.64
CA SER A 114 -14.34 3.02 -10.17
C SER A 114 -13.54 4.32 -10.29
N THR A 115 -14.24 5.44 -10.13
CA THR A 115 -13.63 6.76 -10.04
C THR A 115 -14.16 7.49 -8.81
N ILE A 116 -13.30 8.27 -8.18
CA ILE A 116 -13.62 9.09 -7.01
C ILE A 116 -13.00 10.48 -7.17
N PRO A 117 -13.57 11.53 -6.57
CA PRO A 117 -12.92 12.83 -6.58
C PRO A 117 -11.57 12.76 -5.86
N ALA A 118 -10.47 13.10 -6.55
CA ALA A 118 -9.12 13.03 -5.99
C ALA A 118 -8.98 13.82 -4.68
N ARG A 119 -9.59 14.99 -4.62
CA ARG A 119 -9.57 15.85 -3.44
C ARG A 119 -10.26 15.21 -2.24
N ASN A 120 -11.35 14.47 -2.44
CA ASN A 120 -12.04 13.76 -1.37
C ASN A 120 -11.18 12.62 -0.81
N LEU A 121 -10.52 11.85 -1.67
CA LEU A 121 -9.59 10.80 -1.25
C LEU A 121 -8.42 11.38 -0.46
N TRP A 122 -7.86 12.51 -0.91
CA TRP A 122 -6.79 13.20 -0.21
C TRP A 122 -7.21 13.69 1.18
N ILE A 123 -8.38 14.32 1.29
CA ILE A 123 -8.93 14.76 2.59
C ILE A 123 -9.14 13.56 3.51
N ARG A 124 -9.68 12.45 3.00
CA ARG A 124 -9.89 11.22 3.76
C ARG A 124 -8.58 10.65 4.30
N LEU A 125 -7.53 10.62 3.48
CA LEU A 125 -6.18 10.22 3.87
C LEU A 125 -5.63 11.11 5.00
N LEU A 126 -5.70 12.42 4.84
CA LEU A 126 -5.23 13.36 5.86
C LEU A 126 -6.02 13.27 7.16
N THR A 127 -7.34 13.09 7.07
CA THR A 127 -8.21 12.90 8.25
C THR A 127 -7.82 11.65 9.03
N ALA A 128 -7.65 10.50 8.33
CA ALA A 128 -7.20 9.28 8.98
C ALA A 128 -5.84 9.46 9.67
N ARG A 129 -4.92 10.18 9.01
CA ARG A 129 -3.60 10.48 9.56
C ARG A 129 -3.66 11.37 10.80
N ILE A 130 -4.53 12.37 10.84
CA ILE A 130 -4.72 13.24 12.02
C ILE A 130 -5.31 12.43 13.19
N GLU A 131 -6.28 11.56 12.91
CA GLU A 131 -6.98 10.78 13.92
C GLU A 131 -6.14 9.64 14.52
N THR A 132 -5.29 9.00 13.70
CA THR A 132 -4.59 7.77 14.09
C THR A 132 -3.06 7.87 14.05
N GLY A 133 -2.51 8.94 13.49
CA GLY A 133 -1.07 9.06 13.18
C GLY A 133 -0.65 8.36 11.89
N GLU A 134 -1.56 7.65 11.23
CA GLU A 134 -1.30 6.85 10.02
C GLU A 134 -2.39 7.04 8.96
N PRO A 135 -2.13 6.70 7.70
CA PRO A 135 -0.95 6.03 7.12
C PRO A 135 0.27 6.95 6.95
N TYR A 136 1.45 6.36 6.68
CA TYR A 136 2.56 7.09 6.08
C TYR A 136 2.16 7.58 4.69
N ILE A 137 2.69 8.72 4.28
CA ILE A 137 2.52 9.24 2.92
C ILE A 137 3.88 9.21 2.24
N VAL A 138 3.99 8.42 1.16
CA VAL A 138 5.23 8.25 0.41
C VAL A 138 5.03 8.78 -0.99
N TYR A 139 5.75 9.83 -1.36
CA TYR A 139 5.75 10.40 -2.72
C TYR A 139 6.62 9.52 -3.62
N ILE A 140 6.03 8.46 -4.14
CA ILE A 140 6.76 7.37 -4.81
C ILE A 140 7.48 7.82 -6.07
N ASP A 141 6.95 8.78 -6.81
CA ASP A 141 7.61 9.32 -7.99
C ASP A 141 8.87 10.12 -7.62
N THR A 142 8.81 10.87 -6.52
CA THR A 142 9.98 11.57 -5.98
C THR A 142 11.06 10.59 -5.55
N VAL A 143 10.68 9.53 -4.84
CA VAL A 143 11.61 8.45 -4.47
C VAL A 143 12.28 7.86 -5.72
N ASN A 144 11.49 7.48 -6.73
CA ASN A 144 12.02 6.88 -7.95
C ASN A 144 12.86 7.83 -8.81
N ARG A 145 12.64 9.14 -8.73
CA ARG A 145 13.55 10.13 -9.36
C ARG A 145 14.92 10.17 -8.70
N GLN A 146 14.99 9.86 -7.39
CA GLN A 146 16.21 9.99 -6.58
C GLN A 146 17.00 8.68 -6.42
N ILE A 147 16.51 7.54 -6.92
CA ILE A 147 17.26 6.29 -6.84
C ILE A 147 18.58 6.38 -7.63
N PRO A 148 19.62 5.63 -7.23
CA PRO A 148 20.91 5.62 -7.89
C PRO A 148 20.81 5.29 -9.40
N GLN A 149 21.71 5.87 -10.19
CA GLN A 149 21.67 5.73 -11.65
C GLN A 149 21.76 4.28 -12.12
N HIS A 150 22.56 3.45 -11.45
CA HIS A 150 22.68 2.04 -11.81
C HIS A 150 21.36 1.25 -11.61
N HIS A 151 20.53 1.61 -10.64
CA HIS A 151 19.19 1.03 -10.49
C HIS A 151 18.26 1.44 -11.63
N LYS A 152 18.32 2.72 -12.06
CA LYS A 152 17.55 3.20 -13.20
C LYS A 152 17.95 2.50 -14.50
N LEU A 153 19.24 2.32 -14.73
CA LEU A 153 19.77 1.62 -15.90
C LEU A 153 19.37 0.13 -15.89
N ALA A 154 19.26 -0.49 -14.72
CA ALA A 154 18.77 -1.85 -14.58
C ALA A 154 17.23 -1.98 -14.69
N GLY A 155 16.49 -0.89 -14.92
CA GLY A 155 15.03 -0.89 -15.03
C GLY A 155 14.29 -1.07 -13.70
N LEU A 156 14.99 -0.97 -12.58
CA LEU A 156 14.42 -1.19 -11.25
C LEU A 156 13.65 0.04 -10.74
N LYS A 157 12.61 -0.22 -9.95
CA LYS A 157 11.80 0.81 -9.29
C LYS A 157 11.56 0.45 -7.83
N VAL A 158 11.51 1.47 -6.99
CA VAL A 158 11.03 1.34 -5.61
C VAL A 158 9.52 1.25 -5.61
N LYS A 159 8.97 0.25 -4.92
CA LYS A 159 7.52 0.03 -4.74
C LYS A 159 7.11 -0.08 -3.27
N THR A 160 8.08 -0.13 -2.37
CA THR A 160 7.85 -0.33 -0.94
C THR A 160 8.94 0.34 -0.12
N SER A 161 8.82 0.30 1.18
CA SER A 161 9.86 0.67 2.13
C SER A 161 9.92 -0.34 3.28
N ASN A 162 10.83 -0.15 4.21
CA ASN A 162 10.88 -0.90 5.46
C ASN A 162 9.77 -0.46 6.43
N LEU A 163 9.83 -0.91 7.68
CA LEU A 163 8.84 -0.59 8.72
C LEU A 163 8.63 0.91 8.93
N CYS A 164 9.70 1.69 8.96
CA CYS A 164 9.66 3.11 9.33
C CYS A 164 9.69 4.07 8.13
N SER A 165 9.63 3.55 6.91
CA SER A 165 9.57 4.31 5.65
C SER A 165 10.83 5.09 5.27
N GLU A 166 11.99 4.83 5.91
CA GLU A 166 13.26 5.52 5.64
C GLU A 166 14.16 4.78 4.65
N ILE A 167 13.93 3.49 4.37
CA ILE A 167 14.74 2.69 3.45
C ILE A 167 13.95 2.41 2.18
N THR A 168 14.37 3.04 1.09
CA THR A 168 13.71 2.94 -0.22
C THR A 168 14.62 2.21 -1.22
N LEU A 169 14.62 0.88 -1.14
CA LEU A 169 15.39 0.04 -2.04
C LEU A 169 14.49 -0.53 -3.16
N PRO A 170 15.01 -0.63 -4.40
CA PRO A 170 14.22 -1.16 -5.49
C PRO A 170 14.00 -2.66 -5.37
N THR A 171 12.81 -3.09 -5.75
CA THR A 171 12.39 -4.49 -5.73
C THR A 171 11.68 -4.83 -7.03
N GLY A 172 12.00 -5.96 -7.64
CA GLY A 172 11.35 -6.41 -8.86
C GLY A 172 12.29 -7.21 -9.77
N ILE A 173 11.93 -7.28 -11.03
CA ILE A 173 12.73 -7.94 -12.06
C ILE A 173 13.51 -6.87 -12.81
N ASP A 174 14.82 -7.06 -12.94
CA ASP A 174 15.68 -6.17 -13.71
C ASP A 174 15.57 -6.43 -15.23
N ASN A 175 16.24 -5.60 -16.04
CA ASN A 175 16.22 -5.73 -17.50
C ASN A 175 16.82 -7.04 -18.04
N GLU A 176 17.58 -7.77 -17.20
CA GLU A 176 18.17 -9.06 -17.52
C GLU A 176 17.28 -10.24 -17.08
N GLY A 177 16.13 -9.96 -16.46
CA GLY A 177 15.19 -10.98 -15.96
C GLY A 177 15.54 -11.52 -14.57
N ASN A 178 16.52 -10.95 -13.87
CA ASN A 178 16.89 -11.40 -12.52
C ASN A 178 15.96 -10.79 -11.46
N GLN A 179 15.49 -11.62 -10.55
CA GLN A 179 14.73 -11.17 -9.39
C GLN A 179 15.66 -10.39 -8.44
N ARG A 180 15.32 -9.16 -8.15
CA ARG A 180 15.98 -8.29 -7.16
C ARG A 180 15.03 -8.07 -6.00
N THR A 181 15.52 -8.33 -4.82
CA THR A 181 14.81 -8.12 -3.54
C THR A 181 15.69 -7.33 -2.61
N ALA A 182 15.08 -6.36 -1.96
CA ALA A 182 15.75 -5.58 -0.92
C ALA A 182 15.22 -5.96 0.46
#